data_9391ebb774155a0dcea81b24eca9b2c5
#
_entry.id   9391ebb774155a0dcea81b24eca9b2c5
#
_cell.length_a   1.000
_cell.length_b   1.000
_cell.length_c   1.000
_cell.angle_alpha   90.00
_cell.angle_beta   90.00
_cell.angle_gamma   90.00
#
_symmetry.space_group_name_H-M   'P 1'
#
loop_
_entity.id
_entity.type
_entity.pdbx_description
1 polymer ?
#
loop_
_entity_poly.entity_id
_entity_poly.type
_entity_poly.pdbx_seq_one_letter_code
_entity_poly.pdbx_strand_id
1 'polypeptide(L)'
;LLGSYGVWPYWTFRKLGIPGPRPLPFVGTFLEYRHGVHNFDQKCFEKYGKIWGFYDGRQPVLAVLDPILIKNILVKECYNVFTNRRNFRLNGILESALNVAEDEQWRRIRAVLSPTFTSGKLKEMFHIINHYGEKLVKNIEKKVANDEFVTVKDIFGAYSMDVVTSTSFSVNVDSMNNPNDPFVTNIKKFLQFSFLSPVFLLLVLFPFVIPVLEKMKVTLLPSDVMDFFKNVFTKIKKEREKGSSSTDRVDFLQLMIESQNSHDGSKSAETNLDKTLSDEEVLAQALIFVFAGYETTSSTLSYLAYNLATHPDVQQRLQDEVDAHLPNKATPTYNIITQMEYLDMVVNESIRLYPAGGRLERVCKKTVELNGVTIPEGMVVLIPAFVLHRDPQYWPEPDEFRPERFSKENKEGIDPYTFLPFGAGPRNCIGMRFALLVVKVAVVVLLQNFSFRPCKDTPIPLVLDSKGFMQPKKPIVL
;
A
#
# COMPACT_ATOMS: atom_id res chain seq x y z
N LEU A 1 18.64 -28.89 -23.61
CA LEU A 1 18.72 -27.45 -23.32
C LEU A 1 17.46 -26.93 -22.63
N LEU A 2 16.25 -27.15 -23.18
CA LEU A 2 14.99 -26.70 -22.58
C LEU A 2 14.73 -27.35 -21.21
N GLY A 3 14.98 -28.64 -21.03
CA GLY A 3 14.83 -29.32 -19.75
C GLY A 3 15.77 -28.77 -18.67
N SER A 4 17.02 -28.49 -19.01
CA SER A 4 18.00 -27.88 -18.11
C SER A 4 17.59 -26.45 -17.75
N TYR A 5 17.08 -25.67 -18.70
CA TYR A 5 16.57 -24.32 -18.45
C TYR A 5 15.45 -24.31 -17.41
N GLY A 6 14.52 -25.29 -17.48
CA GLY A 6 13.37 -25.35 -16.60
C GLY A 6 13.68 -25.74 -15.14
N VAL A 7 14.86 -26.33 -14.86
CA VAL A 7 15.17 -26.88 -13.52
C VAL A 7 16.45 -26.32 -12.91
N TRP A 8 17.32 -25.67 -13.70
CA TRP A 8 18.61 -25.16 -13.24
C TRP A 8 18.55 -24.33 -11.95
N PRO A 9 17.63 -23.36 -11.78
CA PRO A 9 17.63 -22.51 -10.60
C PRO A 9 17.25 -23.25 -9.31
N TYR A 10 16.63 -24.41 -9.41
CA TYR A 10 16.04 -25.13 -8.27
C TYR A 10 17.05 -25.83 -7.35
N TRP A 11 18.32 -25.74 -7.70
CA TRP A 11 19.43 -26.18 -6.84
C TRP A 11 19.86 -25.11 -5.82
N THR A 12 19.41 -23.86 -5.97
CA THR A 12 19.84 -22.72 -5.15
C THR A 12 19.64 -22.97 -3.65
N PHE A 13 18.41 -23.22 -3.24
CA PHE A 13 18.11 -23.41 -1.80
C PHE A 13 18.67 -24.72 -1.25
N ARG A 14 18.77 -25.74 -2.07
CA ARG A 14 19.41 -27.02 -1.68
C ARG A 14 20.90 -26.82 -1.38
N LYS A 15 21.60 -26.04 -2.19
CA LYS A 15 23.01 -25.69 -1.94
C LYS A 15 23.21 -24.84 -0.70
N LEU A 16 22.23 -23.98 -0.39
CA LEU A 16 22.24 -23.13 0.78
C LEU A 16 21.74 -23.80 2.06
N GLY A 17 21.27 -25.05 1.97
CA GLY A 17 20.70 -25.75 3.14
C GLY A 17 19.37 -25.16 3.61
N ILE A 18 18.67 -24.38 2.79
CA ILE A 18 17.41 -23.72 3.14
C ILE A 18 16.24 -24.62 2.72
N PRO A 19 15.31 -24.97 3.66
CA PRO A 19 14.16 -25.78 3.36
C PRO A 19 13.12 -25.03 2.53
N GLY A 20 12.22 -25.75 1.86
CA GLY A 20 11.12 -25.16 1.14
C GLY A 20 10.31 -26.14 0.32
N PRO A 21 9.19 -25.71 -0.28
CA PRO A 21 8.35 -26.54 -1.13
C PRO A 21 9.09 -26.93 -2.40
N ARG A 22 8.75 -28.15 -2.91
CA ARG A 22 9.36 -28.69 -4.11
C ARG A 22 8.87 -27.94 -5.35
N PRO A 23 9.77 -27.33 -6.14
CA PRO A 23 9.38 -26.65 -7.35
C PRO A 23 9.06 -27.63 -8.49
N LEU A 24 8.12 -27.24 -9.36
CA LEU A 24 7.85 -27.89 -10.63
C LEU A 24 8.66 -27.25 -11.76
N PRO A 25 9.10 -28.01 -12.78
CA PRO A 25 9.83 -27.45 -13.91
C PRO A 25 9.13 -26.24 -14.53
N PHE A 26 9.88 -25.19 -14.85
CA PHE A 26 9.46 -23.89 -15.40
C PHE A 26 8.60 -23.03 -14.46
N VAL A 27 7.58 -23.59 -13.83
CA VAL A 27 6.58 -22.84 -13.04
C VAL A 27 6.99 -22.63 -11.58
N GLY A 28 8.02 -23.36 -11.11
CA GLY A 28 8.43 -23.27 -9.70
C GLY A 28 7.31 -23.70 -8.76
N THR A 29 7.02 -22.87 -7.78
CA THR A 29 5.94 -23.06 -6.81
C THR A 29 4.70 -22.22 -7.10
N PHE A 30 4.64 -21.55 -8.26
CA PHE A 30 3.59 -20.60 -8.60
C PHE A 30 2.17 -21.21 -8.58
N LEU A 31 2.02 -22.51 -8.90
CA LEU A 31 0.73 -23.18 -8.87
C LEU A 31 0.14 -23.31 -7.46
N GLU A 32 0.98 -23.23 -6.42
CA GLU A 32 0.50 -23.26 -5.04
C GLU A 32 -0.32 -22.01 -4.66
N TYR A 33 -0.15 -20.91 -5.41
CA TYR A 33 -0.91 -19.67 -5.22
C TYR A 33 -2.39 -19.76 -5.57
N ARG A 34 -2.83 -20.84 -6.23
CA ARG A 34 -4.24 -21.09 -6.54
C ARG A 34 -5.17 -21.08 -5.31
N HIS A 35 -4.61 -21.34 -4.13
CA HIS A 35 -5.32 -21.32 -2.85
C HIS A 35 -5.14 -20.02 -2.07
N GLY A 36 -4.53 -19.01 -2.68
CA GLY A 36 -4.18 -17.73 -2.05
C GLY A 36 -2.73 -17.67 -1.60
N VAL A 37 -2.13 -16.54 -1.87
CA VAL A 37 -0.72 -16.26 -1.55
C VAL A 37 -0.47 -16.32 -0.05
N HIS A 38 -1.39 -15.76 0.74
CA HIS A 38 -1.34 -15.77 2.20
C HIS A 38 -1.45 -17.18 2.79
N ASN A 39 -2.30 -18.06 2.21
CA ASN A 39 -2.41 -19.45 2.61
C ASN A 39 -1.15 -20.25 2.27
N PHE A 40 -0.53 -19.94 1.13
CA PHE A 40 0.75 -20.55 0.78
C PHE A 40 1.84 -20.20 1.79
N ASP A 41 1.97 -18.92 2.12
CA ASP A 41 2.97 -18.46 3.10
C ASP A 41 2.73 -19.04 4.48
N GLN A 42 1.47 -19.11 4.92
CA GLN A 42 1.10 -19.70 6.21
C GLN A 42 1.49 -21.19 6.28
N LYS A 43 1.17 -21.97 5.26
CA LYS A 43 1.57 -23.39 5.17
C LYS A 43 3.08 -23.57 5.16
N CYS A 44 3.81 -22.70 4.46
CA CYS A 44 5.26 -22.74 4.45
C CYS A 44 5.83 -22.43 5.83
N PHE A 45 5.32 -21.41 6.51
CA PHE A 45 5.72 -21.07 7.87
C PHE A 45 5.49 -22.23 8.85
N GLU A 46 4.31 -22.83 8.84
CA GLU A 46 3.97 -23.96 9.69
C GLU A 46 4.90 -25.17 9.46
N LYS A 47 5.31 -25.40 8.22
CA LYS A 47 6.10 -26.57 7.85
C LYS A 47 7.61 -26.34 7.96
N TYR A 48 8.11 -25.17 7.64
CA TYR A 48 9.53 -24.89 7.48
C TYR A 48 10.08 -23.89 8.52
N GLY A 49 9.21 -23.26 9.31
CA GLY A 49 9.60 -22.25 10.29
C GLY A 49 9.81 -20.87 9.69
N LYS A 50 10.67 -20.07 10.29
CA LYS A 50 10.82 -18.63 10.00
C LYS A 50 11.60 -18.31 8.73
N ILE A 51 12.26 -19.26 8.11
CA ILE A 51 13.05 -19.08 6.90
C ILE A 51 12.81 -20.25 5.97
N TRP A 52 12.36 -19.95 4.75
CA TRP A 52 12.21 -20.95 3.68
C TRP A 52 12.47 -20.36 2.31
N GLY A 53 12.83 -21.21 1.36
CA GLY A 53 13.03 -20.84 -0.03
C GLY A 53 11.93 -21.41 -0.92
N PHE A 54 11.50 -20.62 -1.89
CA PHE A 54 10.54 -21.05 -2.91
C PHE A 54 10.84 -20.39 -4.27
N TYR A 55 10.04 -20.64 -5.29
CA TYR A 55 10.36 -20.19 -6.64
C TYR A 55 9.13 -19.60 -7.34
N ASP A 56 9.21 -18.33 -7.71
CA ASP A 56 8.25 -17.70 -8.63
C ASP A 56 8.72 -17.96 -10.06
N GLY A 57 8.15 -18.98 -10.71
CA GLY A 57 8.70 -19.50 -11.93
C GLY A 57 10.13 -20.02 -11.69
N ARG A 58 11.12 -19.34 -12.28
CA ARG A 58 12.55 -19.65 -12.12
C ARG A 58 13.27 -18.77 -11.10
N GLN A 59 12.63 -17.69 -10.64
CA GLN A 59 13.21 -16.76 -9.68
C GLN A 59 13.23 -17.35 -8.28
N PRO A 60 14.39 -17.54 -7.64
CA PRO A 60 14.46 -17.94 -6.23
C PRO A 60 14.00 -16.79 -5.34
N VAL A 61 13.18 -17.11 -4.37
CA VAL A 61 12.64 -16.19 -3.38
C VAL A 61 12.88 -16.75 -1.98
N LEU A 62 13.56 -15.99 -1.13
CA LEU A 62 13.83 -16.30 0.26
C LEU A 62 12.79 -15.61 1.15
N ALA A 63 11.92 -16.39 1.79
CA ALA A 63 10.99 -15.86 2.78
C ALA A 63 11.64 -15.79 4.16
N VAL A 64 11.44 -14.67 4.85
CA VAL A 64 12.04 -14.36 6.15
C VAL A 64 10.99 -13.81 7.11
N LEU A 65 10.85 -14.46 8.28
CA LEU A 65 9.98 -14.04 9.38
C LEU A 65 10.76 -13.76 10.69
N ASP A 66 12.07 -13.91 10.67
CA ASP A 66 12.94 -13.59 11.81
C ASP A 66 13.12 -12.07 11.96
N PRO A 67 12.71 -11.45 13.10
CA PRO A 67 12.76 -9.99 13.27
C PRO A 67 14.16 -9.38 13.18
N ILE A 68 15.18 -10.13 13.58
CA ILE A 68 16.57 -9.66 13.52
C ILE A 68 17.03 -9.57 12.06
N LEU A 69 16.73 -10.61 11.26
CA LEU A 69 16.99 -10.57 9.81
C LEU A 69 16.18 -9.49 9.12
N ILE A 70 14.89 -9.35 9.46
CA ILE A 70 14.01 -8.28 8.93
C ILE A 70 14.63 -6.90 9.20
N LYS A 71 15.09 -6.64 10.43
CA LYS A 71 15.79 -5.39 10.79
C LYS A 71 17.05 -5.17 9.94
N ASN A 72 17.87 -6.21 9.77
CA ASN A 72 19.08 -6.12 8.96
C ASN A 72 18.75 -5.80 7.51
N ILE A 73 17.77 -6.49 6.91
CA ILE A 73 17.37 -6.33 5.51
C ILE A 73 16.71 -4.97 5.26
N LEU A 74 15.71 -4.60 6.05
CA LEU A 74 14.91 -3.41 5.78
C LEU A 74 15.57 -2.11 6.25
N VAL A 75 16.46 -2.16 7.25
CA VAL A 75 17.03 -0.96 7.89
C VAL A 75 18.52 -0.88 7.69
N LYS A 76 19.30 -1.83 8.27
CA LYS A 76 20.76 -1.70 8.31
C LYS A 76 21.40 -1.77 6.94
N GLU A 77 21.00 -2.76 6.14
CA GLU A 77 21.57 -3.01 4.81
C GLU A 77 20.67 -2.46 3.68
N CYS A 78 19.69 -1.61 3.99
CA CYS A 78 18.78 -1.07 3.00
C CYS A 78 19.51 -0.33 1.86
N TYR A 79 20.45 0.56 2.19
CA TYR A 79 21.15 1.35 1.18
C TYR A 79 22.24 0.56 0.44
N ASN A 80 22.87 -0.39 1.11
CA ASN A 80 24.05 -1.09 0.57
C ASN A 80 23.68 -2.33 -0.24
N VAL A 81 22.64 -3.08 0.22
CA VAL A 81 22.32 -4.41 -0.30
C VAL A 81 20.86 -4.52 -0.75
N PHE A 82 19.91 -4.02 0.05
CA PHE A 82 18.48 -4.26 -0.13
C PHE A 82 17.68 -3.00 -0.46
N THR A 83 18.23 -2.14 -1.31
CA THR A 83 17.58 -0.88 -1.69
C THR A 83 16.35 -1.12 -2.54
N ASN A 84 16.41 -2.06 -3.49
CA ASN A 84 15.45 -2.19 -4.57
C ASN A 84 14.37 -3.24 -4.26
N ARG A 85 13.18 -3.04 -4.84
CA ARG A 85 12.14 -4.05 -4.94
C ARG A 85 12.26 -4.77 -6.27
N ARG A 86 11.63 -5.95 -6.39
CA ARG A 86 11.56 -6.66 -7.66
C ARG A 86 10.86 -5.80 -8.70
N ASN A 87 11.54 -5.56 -9.82
CA ASN A 87 11.03 -4.78 -10.92
C ASN A 87 10.87 -5.69 -12.16
N PHE A 88 9.65 -5.82 -12.65
CA PHE A 88 9.36 -6.58 -13.85
C PHE A 88 9.66 -5.79 -15.13
N ARG A 89 10.13 -4.52 -15.00
CA ARG A 89 10.24 -3.58 -16.11
C ARG A 89 8.87 -3.44 -16.81
N LEU A 90 8.70 -2.88 -17.93
CA LEU A 90 7.41 -2.74 -18.63
C LEU A 90 6.33 -1.93 -17.87
N ASN A 91 6.74 -1.07 -16.94
CA ASN A 91 5.83 -0.21 -16.16
C ASN A 91 5.49 1.10 -16.90
N GLY A 92 6.06 1.32 -18.10
CA GLY A 92 5.85 2.55 -18.82
C GLY A 92 6.24 3.79 -18.00
N ILE A 93 5.35 4.78 -17.93
CA ILE A 93 5.57 6.01 -17.16
C ILE A 93 5.85 5.77 -15.68
N LEU A 94 5.31 4.68 -15.10
CA LEU A 94 5.51 4.34 -13.69
C LEU A 94 6.89 3.73 -13.41
N GLU A 95 7.78 3.57 -14.39
CA GLU A 95 9.15 3.12 -14.14
C GLU A 95 9.89 4.08 -13.18
N SER A 96 9.59 5.38 -13.27
CA SER A 96 10.13 6.41 -12.36
C SER A 96 9.30 6.65 -11.10
N ALA A 97 8.25 5.87 -10.84
CA ALA A 97 7.45 6.02 -9.63
C ALA A 97 8.23 5.59 -8.38
N LEU A 98 8.00 6.26 -7.26
CA LEU A 98 8.73 6.05 -6.00
C LEU A 98 8.78 4.58 -5.53
N ASN A 99 7.72 3.80 -5.79
CA ASN A 99 7.66 2.40 -5.42
C ASN A 99 8.45 1.48 -6.35
N VAL A 100 8.75 1.92 -7.58
CA VAL A 100 9.45 1.16 -8.64
C VAL A 100 10.90 1.63 -8.79
N ALA A 101 11.15 2.92 -8.78
CA ALA A 101 12.48 3.53 -8.93
C ALA A 101 13.56 2.85 -8.09
N GLU A 102 14.77 2.75 -8.62
CA GLU A 102 15.87 1.98 -8.03
C GLU A 102 17.02 2.91 -7.60
N ASP A 103 17.82 2.47 -6.65
CA ASP A 103 19.08 3.02 -6.19
C ASP A 103 19.08 4.55 -6.01
N GLU A 104 19.94 5.28 -6.73
CA GLU A 104 20.10 6.72 -6.59
C GLU A 104 18.86 7.50 -7.08
N GLN A 105 18.18 7.02 -8.11
CA GLN A 105 16.92 7.61 -8.55
C GLN A 105 15.87 7.56 -7.44
N TRP A 106 15.72 6.40 -6.80
CA TRP A 106 14.81 6.27 -5.66
C TRP A 106 15.22 7.19 -4.50
N ARG A 107 16.51 7.26 -4.15
CA ARG A 107 17.00 8.12 -3.06
C ARG A 107 16.65 9.57 -3.32
N ARG A 108 16.91 10.05 -4.52
CA ARG A 108 16.63 11.42 -4.94
C ARG A 108 15.13 11.72 -4.91
N ILE A 109 14.31 10.91 -5.54
CA ILE A 109 12.84 11.06 -5.54
C ILE A 109 12.30 11.04 -4.10
N ARG A 110 12.76 10.09 -3.28
CA ARG A 110 12.34 9.99 -1.88
C ARG A 110 12.71 11.23 -1.07
N ALA A 111 13.90 11.77 -1.27
CA ALA A 111 14.35 12.99 -0.58
C ALA A 111 13.52 14.21 -0.95
N VAL A 112 13.18 14.36 -2.23
CA VAL A 112 12.34 15.48 -2.73
C VAL A 112 10.91 15.37 -2.20
N LEU A 113 10.35 14.15 -2.13
CA LEU A 113 8.94 13.96 -1.73
C LEU A 113 8.73 13.94 -0.21
N SER A 114 9.72 13.54 0.59
CA SER A 114 9.54 13.37 2.04
C SER A 114 9.04 14.62 2.76
N PRO A 115 9.46 15.86 2.44
CA PRO A 115 8.95 17.07 3.06
C PRO A 115 7.44 17.30 2.87
N THR A 116 6.85 16.75 1.80
CA THR A 116 5.41 16.92 1.51
C THR A 116 4.51 16.14 2.46
N PHE A 117 5.05 15.11 3.15
CA PHE A 117 4.34 14.25 4.10
C PHE A 117 4.65 14.58 5.57
N THR A 118 5.17 15.76 5.85
CA THR A 118 5.39 16.23 7.23
C THR A 118 4.08 16.55 7.93
N SER A 119 4.08 16.48 9.27
CA SER A 119 2.88 16.79 10.06
C SER A 119 2.36 18.20 9.81
N GLY A 120 3.24 19.17 9.54
CA GLY A 120 2.84 20.55 9.17
C GLY A 120 2.01 20.57 7.89
N LYS A 121 2.51 19.94 6.82
CA LYS A 121 1.80 19.85 5.54
C LYS A 121 0.50 19.07 5.63
N LEU A 122 0.47 17.99 6.41
CA LEU A 122 -0.77 17.24 6.65
C LEU A 122 -1.81 18.05 7.41
N LYS A 123 -1.37 18.91 8.36
CA LYS A 123 -2.27 19.82 9.07
C LYS A 123 -2.87 20.87 8.13
N GLU A 124 -2.09 21.38 7.18
CA GLU A 124 -2.59 22.28 6.12
C GLU A 124 -3.66 21.62 5.24
N MET A 125 -3.53 20.32 4.94
CA MET A 125 -4.48 19.55 4.13
C MET A 125 -5.69 19.00 4.93
N PHE A 126 -5.68 19.12 6.24
CA PHE A 126 -6.69 18.49 7.10
C PHE A 126 -8.10 18.95 6.79
N HIS A 127 -8.29 20.23 6.44
CA HIS A 127 -9.59 20.78 6.09
C HIS A 127 -10.21 20.07 4.86
N ILE A 128 -9.38 19.66 3.90
CA ILE A 128 -9.83 18.91 2.71
C ILE A 128 -10.33 17.52 3.14
N ILE A 129 -9.55 16.82 3.97
CA ILE A 129 -9.91 15.48 4.45
C ILE A 129 -11.23 15.52 5.22
N ASN A 130 -11.38 16.53 6.09
CA ASN A 130 -12.59 16.70 6.89
C ASN A 130 -13.82 17.02 6.03
N HIS A 131 -13.68 17.89 5.02
CA HIS A 131 -14.74 18.20 4.07
C HIS A 131 -15.28 16.94 3.37
N TYR A 132 -14.40 16.03 2.93
CA TYR A 132 -14.84 14.76 2.34
C TYR A 132 -15.38 13.77 3.37
N GLY A 133 -14.93 13.85 4.61
CA GLY A 133 -15.55 13.14 5.73
C GLY A 133 -17.02 13.54 5.93
N GLU A 134 -17.35 14.84 5.88
CA GLU A 134 -18.72 15.32 5.94
C GLU A 134 -19.56 14.87 4.72
N LYS A 135 -18.97 14.87 3.53
CA LYS A 135 -19.63 14.32 2.33
C LYS A 135 -19.92 12.83 2.47
N LEU A 136 -18.99 12.06 3.05
CA LEU A 136 -19.17 10.65 3.33
C LEU A 136 -20.37 10.41 4.24
N VAL A 137 -20.50 11.16 5.34
CA VAL A 137 -21.65 11.09 6.26
C VAL A 137 -22.96 11.34 5.49
N LYS A 138 -23.05 12.42 4.72
CA LYS A 138 -24.25 12.76 3.93
C LYS A 138 -24.64 11.68 2.92
N ASN A 139 -23.66 11.01 2.33
CA ASN A 139 -23.92 9.92 1.38
C ASN A 139 -24.48 8.67 2.10
N ILE A 140 -23.96 8.33 3.26
CA ILE A 140 -24.48 7.22 4.07
C ILE A 140 -25.87 7.56 4.62
N GLU A 141 -26.11 8.80 5.07
CA GLU A 141 -27.45 9.24 5.50
C GLU A 141 -28.52 9.00 4.43
N LYS A 142 -28.23 9.31 3.17
CA LYS A 142 -29.16 9.03 2.06
C LYS A 142 -29.46 7.54 1.90
N LYS A 143 -28.44 6.68 2.04
CA LYS A 143 -28.63 5.23 1.95
C LYS A 143 -29.43 4.68 3.12
N VAL A 144 -29.13 5.13 4.33
CA VAL A 144 -29.86 4.75 5.54
C VAL A 144 -31.32 5.19 5.46
N ALA A 145 -31.59 6.41 4.96
CA ALA A 145 -32.96 6.93 4.78
C ALA A 145 -33.78 6.10 3.77
N ASN A 146 -33.12 5.40 2.86
CA ASN A 146 -33.76 4.53 1.86
C ASN A 146 -33.77 3.05 2.28
N ASP A 147 -33.37 2.70 3.53
CA ASP A 147 -33.18 1.32 4.00
C ASP A 147 -32.24 0.48 3.12
N GLU A 148 -31.25 1.14 2.48
CA GLU A 148 -30.26 0.47 1.64
C GLU A 148 -29.11 -0.10 2.47
N PHE A 149 -28.73 -1.35 2.19
CA PHE A 149 -27.47 -1.90 2.68
C PHE A 149 -26.27 -1.25 1.97
N VAL A 150 -25.15 -1.13 2.66
CA VAL A 150 -23.97 -0.46 2.18
C VAL A 150 -22.88 -1.46 1.83
N THR A 151 -22.49 -1.52 0.56
CA THR A 151 -21.23 -2.17 0.17
C THR A 151 -20.09 -1.22 0.53
N VAL A 152 -19.40 -1.54 1.63
CA VAL A 152 -18.45 -0.59 2.26
C VAL A 152 -17.28 -0.23 1.34
N LYS A 153 -16.80 -1.17 0.50
CA LYS A 153 -15.71 -0.91 -0.44
C LYS A 153 -16.05 0.17 -1.46
N ASP A 154 -17.31 0.22 -1.92
CA ASP A 154 -17.72 1.22 -2.92
C ASP A 154 -17.75 2.63 -2.32
N ILE A 155 -18.30 2.76 -1.12
CA ILE A 155 -18.40 4.04 -0.42
C ILE A 155 -17.03 4.54 0.02
N PHE A 156 -16.22 3.67 0.64
CA PHE A 156 -14.87 4.04 1.05
C PHE A 156 -13.93 4.25 -0.13
N GLY A 157 -14.17 3.55 -1.25
CA GLY A 157 -13.49 3.80 -2.51
C GLY A 157 -13.76 5.21 -3.03
N ALA A 158 -15.03 5.62 -3.08
CA ALA A 158 -15.39 6.97 -3.48
C ALA A 158 -14.79 8.04 -2.55
N TYR A 159 -14.88 7.84 -1.24
CA TYR A 159 -14.27 8.74 -0.24
C TYR A 159 -12.76 8.87 -0.45
N SER A 160 -12.04 7.75 -0.51
CA SER A 160 -10.57 7.77 -0.67
C SER A 160 -10.14 8.38 -1.99
N MET A 161 -10.92 8.17 -3.08
CA MET A 161 -10.71 8.79 -4.37
C MET A 161 -10.78 10.32 -4.27
N ASP A 162 -11.87 10.82 -3.72
CA ASP A 162 -12.11 12.26 -3.62
C ASP A 162 -11.06 12.93 -2.73
N VAL A 163 -10.69 12.32 -1.61
CA VAL A 163 -9.61 12.83 -0.73
C VAL A 163 -8.28 12.87 -1.49
N VAL A 164 -7.89 11.77 -2.14
CA VAL A 164 -6.58 11.68 -2.81
C VAL A 164 -6.49 12.62 -3.99
N THR A 165 -7.52 12.70 -4.84
CA THR A 165 -7.50 13.61 -5.99
C THR A 165 -7.49 15.08 -5.59
N SER A 166 -8.21 15.43 -4.54
CA SER A 166 -8.22 16.81 -4.03
C SER A 166 -6.90 17.19 -3.34
N THR A 167 -6.35 16.33 -2.50
CA THR A 167 -5.08 16.60 -1.80
C THR A 167 -3.86 16.50 -2.72
N SER A 168 -3.93 15.66 -3.76
CA SER A 168 -2.81 15.50 -4.69
C SER A 168 -2.80 16.55 -5.80
N PHE A 169 -3.97 16.97 -6.29
CA PHE A 169 -4.06 17.77 -7.53
C PHE A 169 -5.04 18.95 -7.44
N SER A 170 -5.70 19.15 -6.32
CA SER A 170 -6.83 20.08 -6.18
C SER A 170 -7.97 19.82 -7.20
N VAL A 171 -8.13 18.56 -7.63
CA VAL A 171 -9.21 18.14 -8.52
C VAL A 171 -10.36 17.60 -7.70
N ASN A 172 -11.54 18.17 -7.89
CA ASN A 172 -12.77 17.69 -7.28
C ASN A 172 -13.50 16.76 -8.26
N VAL A 173 -13.35 15.45 -8.08
CA VAL A 173 -13.95 14.43 -8.94
C VAL A 173 -15.41 14.15 -8.55
N ASP A 174 -15.75 14.32 -7.26
CA ASP A 174 -17.05 14.00 -6.68
C ASP A 174 -17.51 12.56 -6.97
N SER A 175 -16.59 11.62 -6.72
CA SER A 175 -16.76 10.19 -7.03
C SER A 175 -17.98 9.56 -6.35
N MET A 176 -18.38 10.10 -5.19
CA MET A 176 -19.54 9.62 -4.42
C MET A 176 -20.86 9.85 -5.16
N ASN A 177 -20.99 10.94 -5.90
CA ASN A 177 -22.18 11.27 -6.66
C ASN A 177 -22.05 10.91 -8.15
N ASN A 178 -20.82 10.79 -8.66
CA ASN A 178 -20.53 10.48 -10.07
C ASN A 178 -19.60 9.27 -10.22
N PRO A 179 -20.09 8.04 -10.00
CA PRO A 179 -19.26 6.83 -10.07
C PRO A 179 -18.75 6.51 -11.48
N ASN A 180 -19.32 7.14 -12.52
CA ASN A 180 -18.94 6.97 -13.92
C ASN A 180 -18.00 8.08 -14.43
N ASP A 181 -17.50 8.93 -13.55
CA ASP A 181 -16.49 9.92 -13.92
C ASP A 181 -15.29 9.24 -14.62
N PRO A 182 -14.77 9.83 -15.72
CA PRO A 182 -13.64 9.27 -16.45
C PRO A 182 -12.41 9.02 -15.58
N PHE A 183 -12.17 9.85 -14.57
CA PHE A 183 -11.06 9.68 -13.63
C PHE A 183 -11.25 8.39 -12.80
N VAL A 184 -12.45 8.22 -12.22
CA VAL A 184 -12.82 7.03 -11.43
C VAL A 184 -12.75 5.76 -12.26
N THR A 185 -13.31 5.78 -13.46
CA THR A 185 -13.36 4.61 -14.34
C THR A 185 -11.98 4.18 -14.81
N ASN A 186 -11.08 5.13 -15.12
CA ASN A 186 -9.71 4.82 -15.50
C ASN A 186 -8.88 4.28 -14.33
N ILE A 187 -9.06 4.78 -13.09
CA ILE A 187 -8.40 4.20 -11.92
C ILE A 187 -8.89 2.76 -11.68
N LYS A 188 -10.19 2.52 -11.76
CA LYS A 188 -10.72 1.15 -11.61
C LYS A 188 -10.16 0.21 -12.68
N LYS A 189 -10.02 0.63 -13.93
CA LYS A 189 -9.36 -0.15 -15.00
C LYS A 189 -7.90 -0.47 -14.68
N PHE A 190 -7.14 0.50 -14.16
CA PHE A 190 -5.77 0.29 -13.77
C PHE A 190 -5.62 -0.80 -12.69
N LEU A 191 -6.53 -0.84 -11.73
CA LEU A 191 -6.52 -1.81 -10.63
C LEU A 191 -6.98 -3.22 -11.03
N GLN A 192 -7.56 -3.38 -12.22
CA GLN A 192 -7.96 -4.70 -12.75
C GLN A 192 -6.80 -5.52 -13.31
N PHE A 193 -5.55 -5.12 -13.04
CA PHE A 193 -4.38 -5.90 -13.45
C PHE A 193 -4.43 -7.32 -12.88
N SER A 194 -4.28 -8.31 -13.76
CA SER A 194 -4.29 -9.71 -13.39
C SER A 194 -2.88 -10.31 -13.46
N PHE A 195 -2.42 -10.90 -12.36
CA PHE A 195 -1.19 -11.72 -12.33
C PHE A 195 -1.28 -12.99 -13.20
N LEU A 196 -2.47 -13.33 -13.69
CA LEU A 196 -2.70 -14.43 -14.61
C LEU A 196 -2.75 -13.98 -16.07
N SER A 197 -2.43 -12.71 -16.36
CA SER A 197 -2.38 -12.24 -17.75
C SER A 197 -1.31 -13.02 -18.55
N PRO A 198 -1.56 -13.37 -19.81
CA PRO A 198 -0.59 -14.12 -20.62
C PRO A 198 0.77 -13.42 -20.70
N VAL A 199 0.79 -12.10 -20.77
CA VAL A 199 2.03 -11.30 -20.80
C VAL A 199 2.78 -11.46 -19.48
N PHE A 200 2.11 -11.33 -18.33
CA PHE A 200 2.76 -11.48 -17.03
C PHE A 200 3.32 -12.90 -16.83
N LEU A 201 2.56 -13.92 -17.22
CA LEU A 201 3.04 -15.30 -17.18
C LEU A 201 4.27 -15.51 -18.08
N LEU A 202 4.28 -14.90 -19.27
CA LEU A 202 5.44 -14.93 -20.18
C LEU A 202 6.69 -14.35 -19.50
N LEU A 203 6.56 -13.21 -18.80
CA LEU A 203 7.68 -12.56 -18.09
C LEU A 203 8.22 -13.43 -16.95
N VAL A 204 7.33 -14.05 -16.18
CA VAL A 204 7.72 -14.92 -15.06
C VAL A 204 8.40 -16.19 -15.53
N LEU A 205 7.89 -16.80 -16.61
CA LEU A 205 8.44 -18.06 -17.14
C LEU A 205 9.68 -17.85 -18.00
N PHE A 206 9.74 -16.76 -18.76
CA PHE A 206 10.78 -16.47 -19.74
C PHE A 206 11.33 -15.04 -19.59
N PRO A 207 11.96 -14.69 -18.46
CA PRO A 207 12.42 -13.32 -18.18
C PRO A 207 13.41 -12.77 -19.23
N PHE A 208 14.05 -13.61 -20.02
CA PHE A 208 14.94 -13.19 -21.11
C PHE A 208 14.22 -12.45 -22.26
N VAL A 209 12.88 -12.53 -22.32
CA VAL A 209 12.10 -11.77 -23.33
C VAL A 209 11.89 -10.31 -22.93
N ILE A 210 12.12 -9.94 -21.66
CA ILE A 210 11.89 -8.59 -21.15
C ILE A 210 12.61 -7.53 -21.98
N PRO A 211 13.92 -7.63 -22.30
CA PRO A 211 14.61 -6.61 -23.09
C PRO A 211 14.04 -6.42 -24.51
N VAL A 212 13.47 -7.47 -25.08
CA VAL A 212 12.82 -7.40 -26.40
C VAL A 212 11.49 -6.65 -26.28
N LEU A 213 10.68 -6.98 -25.26
CA LEU A 213 9.39 -6.32 -25.03
C LEU A 213 9.56 -4.84 -24.65
N GLU A 214 10.60 -4.49 -23.90
CA GLU A 214 10.97 -3.10 -23.62
C GLU A 214 11.26 -2.31 -24.91
N LYS A 215 12.08 -2.87 -25.80
CA LYS A 215 12.36 -2.25 -27.11
C LYS A 215 11.10 -2.09 -27.97
N MET A 216 10.15 -3.01 -27.85
CA MET A 216 8.83 -2.92 -28.50
C MET A 216 7.87 -1.98 -27.78
N LYS A 217 8.26 -1.33 -26.68
CA LYS A 217 7.44 -0.45 -25.84
C LYS A 217 6.15 -1.12 -25.34
N VAL A 218 6.21 -2.43 -25.12
CA VAL A 218 5.11 -3.16 -24.49
C VAL A 218 5.03 -2.75 -23.03
N THR A 219 3.81 -2.48 -22.54
CA THR A 219 3.56 -2.17 -21.13
C THR A 219 2.59 -3.16 -20.51
N LEU A 220 2.78 -3.45 -19.22
CA LEU A 220 1.84 -4.27 -18.44
C LEU A 220 0.55 -3.52 -18.12
N LEU A 221 0.60 -2.20 -18.18
CA LEU A 221 -0.51 -1.32 -17.85
C LEU A 221 -1.29 -0.94 -19.10
N PRO A 222 -2.62 -0.76 -19.04
CA PRO A 222 -3.42 -0.33 -20.16
C PRO A 222 -2.95 1.04 -20.69
N SER A 223 -2.59 1.10 -21.97
CA SER A 223 -2.04 2.32 -22.58
C SER A 223 -3.06 3.46 -22.61
N ASP A 224 -4.34 3.15 -22.84
CA ASP A 224 -5.43 4.13 -22.84
C ASP A 224 -5.59 4.83 -21.49
N VAL A 225 -5.43 4.10 -20.40
CA VAL A 225 -5.44 4.63 -19.03
C VAL A 225 -4.24 5.55 -18.79
N MET A 226 -3.06 5.12 -19.23
CA MET A 226 -1.83 5.90 -19.05
C MET A 226 -1.88 7.20 -19.86
N ASP A 227 -2.36 7.14 -21.10
CA ASP A 227 -2.52 8.32 -21.97
C ASP A 227 -3.56 9.30 -21.41
N PHE A 228 -4.67 8.79 -20.87
CA PHE A 228 -5.67 9.63 -20.19
C PHE A 228 -5.03 10.43 -19.05
N PHE A 229 -4.36 9.78 -18.12
CA PHE A 229 -3.74 10.46 -16.98
C PHE A 229 -2.61 11.39 -17.38
N LYS A 230 -1.79 11.00 -18.35
CA LYS A 230 -0.74 11.86 -18.91
C LYS A 230 -1.34 13.19 -19.44
N ASN A 231 -2.43 13.11 -20.19
CA ASN A 231 -3.10 14.28 -20.73
C ASN A 231 -3.70 15.17 -19.63
N VAL A 232 -4.37 14.55 -18.63
CA VAL A 232 -4.96 15.28 -17.50
C VAL A 232 -3.88 16.02 -16.70
N PHE A 233 -2.82 15.34 -16.29
CA PHE A 233 -1.77 15.96 -15.48
C PHE A 233 -0.94 16.98 -16.24
N THR A 234 -0.67 16.73 -17.51
CA THR A 234 0.01 17.74 -18.36
C THR A 234 -0.82 19.02 -18.47
N LYS A 235 -2.13 18.90 -18.58
CA LYS A 235 -3.04 20.05 -18.61
C LYS A 235 -3.02 20.79 -17.27
N ILE A 236 -3.18 20.08 -16.15
CA ILE A 236 -3.16 20.69 -14.81
C ILE A 236 -1.83 21.42 -14.57
N LYS A 237 -0.69 20.79 -14.91
CA LYS A 237 0.63 21.39 -14.74
C LYS A 237 0.76 22.69 -15.54
N LYS A 238 0.41 22.67 -16.83
CA LYS A 238 0.44 23.86 -17.70
C LYS A 238 -0.45 25.01 -17.20
N GLU A 239 -1.61 24.69 -16.64
CA GLU A 239 -2.50 25.70 -16.06
C GLU A 239 -1.88 26.36 -14.84
N ARG A 240 -1.17 25.60 -14.01
CA ARG A 240 -0.47 26.12 -12.82
C ARG A 240 0.75 26.98 -13.17
N GLU A 241 1.53 26.56 -14.14
CA GLU A 241 2.69 27.33 -14.62
C GLU A 241 2.29 28.68 -15.20
N LYS A 242 1.08 28.79 -15.75
CA LYS A 242 0.54 30.08 -16.27
C LYS A 242 -0.03 31.02 -15.20
N GLY A 243 0.06 30.63 -13.90
CA GLY A 243 -0.43 31.50 -12.81
C GLY A 243 -1.95 31.63 -12.72
N SER A 244 -2.70 30.75 -13.41
CA SER A 244 -4.17 30.83 -13.48
C SER A 244 -4.88 30.19 -12.26
N SER A 245 -4.18 29.58 -11.34
CA SER A 245 -4.79 29.04 -10.12
C SER A 245 -4.35 29.82 -8.89
N SER A 246 -5.32 30.12 -8.02
CA SER A 246 -5.07 30.82 -6.76
C SER A 246 -3.95 30.12 -5.97
N THR A 247 -2.93 30.87 -5.64
CA THR A 247 -1.70 30.47 -4.95
C THR A 247 -1.90 29.95 -3.51
N ASP A 248 -3.13 29.85 -3.03
CA ASP A 248 -3.44 29.50 -1.64
C ASP A 248 -3.68 28.00 -1.39
N ARG A 249 -3.63 27.15 -2.43
CA ARG A 249 -3.87 25.72 -2.26
C ARG A 249 -2.57 24.94 -2.18
N VAL A 250 -2.35 24.28 -1.03
CA VAL A 250 -1.23 23.37 -0.82
C VAL A 250 -1.68 21.96 -1.16
N ASP A 251 -1.22 21.43 -2.29
CA ASP A 251 -1.39 20.02 -2.67
C ASP A 251 -0.05 19.40 -3.07
N PHE A 252 -0.02 18.06 -3.20
CA PHE A 252 1.23 17.35 -3.48
C PHE A 252 1.85 17.74 -4.83
N LEU A 253 1.04 17.97 -5.86
CA LEU A 253 1.54 18.38 -7.17
C LEU A 253 2.18 19.78 -7.12
N GLN A 254 1.58 20.72 -6.39
CA GLN A 254 2.14 22.06 -6.21
C GLN A 254 3.51 21.99 -5.53
N LEU A 255 3.63 21.20 -4.47
CA LEU A 255 4.89 21.02 -3.75
C LEU A 255 5.98 20.40 -4.64
N MET A 256 5.61 19.47 -5.55
CA MET A 256 6.55 18.91 -6.53
C MET A 256 7.00 19.95 -7.57
N ILE A 257 6.08 20.78 -8.07
CA ILE A 257 6.41 21.87 -9.01
C ILE A 257 7.29 22.92 -8.34
N GLU A 258 7.00 23.31 -7.12
CA GLU A 258 7.82 24.26 -6.34
C GLU A 258 9.24 23.74 -6.12
N SER A 259 9.39 22.42 -5.88
CA SER A 259 10.72 21.83 -5.77
C SER A 259 11.53 21.91 -7.08
N GLN A 260 10.88 21.89 -8.24
CA GLN A 260 11.53 22.13 -9.53
C GLN A 260 12.02 23.60 -9.65
N ASN A 261 11.19 24.55 -9.23
CA ASN A 261 11.44 25.99 -9.42
C ASN A 261 12.41 26.59 -8.38
N SER A 262 12.52 26.02 -7.19
CA SER A 262 13.35 26.54 -6.09
C SER A 262 14.85 26.52 -6.39
N HIS A 263 15.28 25.89 -7.47
CA HIS A 263 16.69 25.73 -7.84
C HIS A 263 17.15 26.61 -9.00
N ASP A 264 16.25 27.42 -9.59
CA ASP A 264 16.58 28.28 -10.75
C ASP A 264 17.38 29.56 -10.38
N GLY A 265 17.60 29.76 -9.08
CA GLY A 265 18.20 31.03 -8.56
C GLY A 265 19.61 30.95 -7.99
N SER A 266 20.29 29.80 -7.87
CA SER A 266 21.64 29.71 -7.29
C SER A 266 22.65 29.07 -8.25
N LYS A 267 23.67 29.90 -8.57
CA LYS A 267 24.80 29.59 -9.46
C LYS A 267 25.66 28.43 -8.94
N SER A 268 25.35 27.21 -9.36
CA SER A 268 26.30 26.09 -9.53
C SER A 268 25.57 24.94 -10.25
N ALA A 269 25.66 24.99 -11.58
CA ALA A 269 24.82 24.16 -12.46
C ALA A 269 25.10 22.64 -12.41
N GLU A 270 26.24 22.19 -11.92
CA GLU A 270 26.61 20.77 -11.96
C GLU A 270 26.17 19.94 -10.74
N THR A 271 25.90 20.58 -9.59
CA THR A 271 25.49 19.89 -8.35
C THR A 271 23.98 19.93 -8.06
N ASN A 272 23.20 20.70 -8.82
CA ASN A 272 21.78 20.95 -8.56
C ASN A 272 20.81 20.08 -9.38
N LEU A 273 21.22 19.52 -10.50
CA LEU A 273 20.42 18.58 -11.30
C LEU A 273 20.04 17.31 -10.50
N ASP A 274 20.85 16.94 -9.51
CA ASP A 274 20.63 15.75 -8.67
C ASP A 274 19.53 15.95 -7.60
N LYS A 275 18.93 17.13 -7.47
CA LYS A 275 17.96 17.43 -6.40
C LYS A 275 16.54 17.75 -6.88
N THR A 276 16.28 17.73 -8.17
CA THR A 276 14.97 18.05 -8.75
C THR A 276 14.32 16.86 -9.41
N LEU A 277 13.00 16.90 -9.62
CA LEU A 277 12.24 15.89 -10.37
C LEU A 277 12.09 16.37 -11.82
N SER A 278 12.24 15.46 -12.78
CA SER A 278 11.83 15.72 -14.16
C SER A 278 10.31 15.72 -14.30
N ASP A 279 9.78 16.23 -15.42
CA ASP A 279 8.35 16.24 -15.69
C ASP A 279 7.75 14.83 -15.73
N GLU A 280 8.49 13.87 -16.29
CA GLU A 280 8.08 12.46 -16.30
C GLU A 280 8.06 11.89 -14.89
N GLU A 281 9.03 12.25 -14.06
CA GLU A 281 9.07 11.81 -12.66
C GLU A 281 7.92 12.43 -11.86
N VAL A 282 7.61 13.72 -12.02
CA VAL A 282 6.45 14.36 -11.39
C VAL A 282 5.16 13.65 -11.79
N LEU A 283 4.99 13.36 -13.08
CA LEU A 283 3.83 12.64 -13.59
C LEU A 283 3.74 11.22 -13.01
N ALA A 284 4.85 10.50 -12.92
CA ALA A 284 4.91 9.17 -12.33
C ALA A 284 4.50 9.18 -10.84
N GLN A 285 4.97 10.17 -10.06
CA GLN A 285 4.58 10.31 -8.66
C GLN A 285 3.10 10.69 -8.51
N ALA A 286 2.63 11.60 -9.34
CA ALA A 286 1.23 11.98 -9.36
C ALA A 286 0.32 10.77 -9.56
N LEU A 287 0.63 9.94 -10.55
CA LEU A 287 -0.10 8.70 -10.82
C LEU A 287 -0.07 7.74 -9.65
N ILE A 288 1.14 7.43 -9.14
CA ILE A 288 1.25 6.43 -8.09
C ILE A 288 0.59 6.88 -6.79
N PHE A 289 0.51 8.17 -6.49
CA PHE A 289 -0.18 8.67 -5.30
C PHE A 289 -1.69 8.40 -5.36
N VAL A 290 -2.31 8.58 -6.52
CA VAL A 290 -3.74 8.25 -6.70
C VAL A 290 -3.98 6.75 -6.50
N PHE A 291 -3.19 5.91 -7.17
CA PHE A 291 -3.36 4.46 -7.07
C PHE A 291 -3.11 3.93 -5.66
N ALA A 292 -2.02 4.38 -5.03
CA ALA A 292 -1.68 3.96 -3.69
C ALA A 292 -2.72 4.43 -2.65
N GLY A 293 -3.19 5.67 -2.76
CA GLY A 293 -4.14 6.23 -1.80
C GLY A 293 -5.55 5.65 -1.94
N TYR A 294 -6.01 5.36 -3.16
CA TYR A 294 -7.34 4.83 -3.40
C TYR A 294 -7.53 3.41 -2.83
N GLU A 295 -6.75 2.45 -3.32
CA GLU A 295 -6.99 1.04 -3.03
C GLU A 295 -6.66 0.67 -1.58
N THR A 296 -5.53 1.15 -1.06
CA THR A 296 -5.09 0.78 0.29
C THR A 296 -6.00 1.38 1.38
N THR A 297 -6.37 2.64 1.22
CA THR A 297 -7.24 3.35 2.19
C THR A 297 -8.64 2.76 2.22
N SER A 298 -9.24 2.53 1.04
CA SER A 298 -10.59 1.97 0.97
C SER A 298 -10.65 0.54 1.50
N SER A 299 -9.63 -0.29 1.24
CA SER A 299 -9.54 -1.63 1.81
C SER A 299 -9.39 -1.61 3.33
N THR A 300 -8.50 -0.75 3.85
CA THR A 300 -8.30 -0.59 5.30
C THR A 300 -9.59 -0.17 5.99
N LEU A 301 -10.31 0.82 5.46
CA LEU A 301 -11.60 1.25 6.00
C LEU A 301 -12.67 0.15 5.94
N SER A 302 -12.67 -0.65 4.87
CA SER A 302 -13.62 -1.76 4.73
C SER A 302 -13.42 -2.84 5.79
N TYR A 303 -12.16 -3.22 6.04
CA TYR A 303 -11.85 -4.19 7.10
C TYR A 303 -12.11 -3.63 8.49
N LEU A 304 -11.81 -2.34 8.70
CA LEU A 304 -12.05 -1.69 9.98
C LEU A 304 -13.56 -1.61 10.28
N ALA A 305 -14.39 -1.25 9.31
CA ALA A 305 -15.85 -1.25 9.45
C ALA A 305 -16.39 -2.65 9.74
N TYR A 306 -15.85 -3.69 9.07
CA TYR A 306 -16.18 -5.09 9.35
C TYR A 306 -15.81 -5.49 10.79
N ASN A 307 -14.59 -5.16 11.23
CA ASN A 307 -14.16 -5.46 12.59
C ASN A 307 -15.03 -4.78 13.64
N LEU A 308 -15.38 -3.53 13.44
CA LEU A 308 -16.28 -2.79 14.34
C LEU A 308 -17.72 -3.36 14.33
N ALA A 309 -18.23 -3.74 13.16
CA ALA A 309 -19.56 -4.34 13.04
C ALA A 309 -19.67 -5.68 13.76
N THR A 310 -18.60 -6.47 13.75
CA THR A 310 -18.54 -7.80 14.37
C THR A 310 -18.10 -7.79 15.84
N HIS A 311 -17.64 -6.62 16.34
CA HIS A 311 -17.23 -6.42 17.75
C HIS A 311 -17.92 -5.17 18.32
N PRO A 312 -19.21 -5.28 18.67
CA PRO A 312 -20.02 -4.12 19.11
C PRO A 312 -19.53 -3.50 20.42
N ASP A 313 -18.87 -4.25 21.29
CA ASP A 313 -18.25 -3.78 22.53
C ASP A 313 -17.06 -2.85 22.24
N VAL A 314 -16.20 -3.22 21.30
CA VAL A 314 -15.09 -2.38 20.82
C VAL A 314 -15.62 -1.12 20.15
N GLN A 315 -16.64 -1.26 19.31
CA GLN A 315 -17.28 -0.13 18.65
C GLN A 315 -17.88 0.86 19.65
N GLN A 316 -18.61 0.38 20.67
CA GLN A 316 -19.19 1.23 21.68
C GLN A 316 -18.13 2.00 22.45
N ARG A 317 -17.07 1.34 22.89
CA ARG A 317 -15.95 1.99 23.57
C ARG A 317 -15.27 3.06 22.71
N LEU A 318 -15.14 2.81 21.41
CA LEU A 318 -14.60 3.79 20.48
C LEU A 318 -15.55 4.98 20.28
N GLN A 319 -16.87 4.75 20.23
CA GLN A 319 -17.87 5.81 20.20
C GLN A 319 -17.82 6.66 21.46
N ASP A 320 -17.67 6.05 22.64
CA ASP A 320 -17.54 6.77 23.91
C ASP A 320 -16.29 7.68 23.91
N GLU A 321 -15.15 7.23 23.37
CA GLU A 321 -13.95 8.08 23.20
C GLU A 321 -14.23 9.24 22.23
N VAL A 322 -14.88 8.97 21.09
CA VAL A 322 -15.23 9.98 20.10
C VAL A 322 -16.14 11.06 20.72
N ASP A 323 -17.18 10.64 21.43
CA ASP A 323 -18.14 11.56 22.06
C ASP A 323 -17.51 12.39 23.18
N ALA A 324 -16.56 11.80 23.93
CA ALA A 324 -15.83 12.51 24.99
C ALA A 324 -14.91 13.62 24.41
N HIS A 325 -14.25 13.36 23.27
CA HIS A 325 -13.36 14.33 22.64
C HIS A 325 -14.10 15.35 21.75
N LEU A 326 -15.24 14.98 21.21
CA LEU A 326 -16.03 15.75 20.26
C LEU A 326 -17.51 15.82 20.68
N PRO A 327 -17.80 16.45 21.82
CA PRO A 327 -19.17 16.55 22.34
C PRO A 327 -20.06 17.27 21.31
N ASN A 328 -21.36 16.91 21.31
CA ASN A 328 -22.36 17.45 20.39
C ASN A 328 -21.99 17.32 18.88
N LYS A 329 -21.29 16.27 18.53
CA LYS A 329 -20.82 16.03 17.15
C LYS A 329 -19.95 17.19 16.62
N ALA A 330 -19.11 17.75 17.48
CA ALA A 330 -18.19 18.82 17.10
C ALA A 330 -17.30 18.39 15.93
N THR A 331 -16.98 19.33 15.05
CA THR A 331 -16.12 19.08 13.89
C THR A 331 -14.73 18.63 14.34
N PRO A 332 -14.21 17.51 13.83
CA PRO A 332 -12.88 17.04 14.19
C PRO A 332 -11.78 18.04 13.82
N THR A 333 -10.76 18.13 14.66
CA THR A 333 -9.52 18.86 14.37
C THR A 333 -8.34 17.91 14.28
N TYR A 334 -7.29 18.33 13.58
CA TYR A 334 -6.06 17.53 13.45
C TYR A 334 -5.53 17.08 14.82
N ASN A 335 -5.47 18.01 15.79
CA ASN A 335 -4.93 17.73 17.12
C ASN A 335 -5.80 16.71 17.88
N ILE A 336 -7.13 16.86 17.83
CA ILE A 336 -8.06 15.93 18.51
C ILE A 336 -7.93 14.53 17.91
N ILE A 337 -7.96 14.38 16.59
CA ILE A 337 -7.82 13.07 15.92
C ILE A 337 -6.50 12.38 16.29
N THR A 338 -5.42 13.14 16.44
CA THR A 338 -4.10 12.56 16.79
C THR A 338 -3.95 12.23 18.28
N GLN A 339 -4.85 12.68 19.14
CA GLN A 339 -4.84 12.42 20.58
C GLN A 339 -5.75 11.27 21.02
N MET A 340 -6.62 10.78 20.14
CA MET A 340 -7.51 9.65 20.46
C MET A 340 -6.72 8.34 20.55
N GLU A 341 -6.51 7.86 21.77
CA GLU A 341 -5.66 6.69 22.03
C GLU A 341 -6.34 5.37 21.65
N TYR A 342 -7.62 5.22 21.98
CA TYR A 342 -8.34 3.99 21.66
C TYR A 342 -8.59 3.85 20.15
N LEU A 343 -8.82 4.95 19.46
CA LEU A 343 -8.86 4.98 17.99
C LEU A 343 -7.55 4.46 17.38
N ASP A 344 -6.41 4.86 17.93
CA ASP A 344 -5.08 4.35 17.50
C ASP A 344 -4.98 2.83 17.69
N MET A 345 -5.40 2.34 18.85
CA MET A 345 -5.39 0.90 19.17
C MET A 345 -6.27 0.11 18.21
N VAL A 346 -7.47 0.57 17.94
CA VAL A 346 -8.45 -0.06 17.04
C VAL A 346 -7.92 -0.09 15.59
N VAL A 347 -7.38 1.03 15.11
CA VAL A 347 -6.81 1.10 13.76
C VAL A 347 -5.61 0.17 13.63
N ASN A 348 -4.68 0.19 14.58
CA ASN A 348 -3.49 -0.68 14.55
C ASN A 348 -3.86 -2.16 14.57
N GLU A 349 -4.81 -2.57 15.39
CA GLU A 349 -5.26 -3.97 15.42
C GLU A 349 -5.95 -4.39 14.11
N SER A 350 -6.74 -3.51 13.52
CA SER A 350 -7.36 -3.79 12.23
C SER A 350 -6.32 -3.99 11.10
N ILE A 351 -5.30 -3.13 11.04
CA ILE A 351 -4.23 -3.26 10.02
C ILE A 351 -3.23 -4.37 10.34
N ARG A 352 -3.15 -4.84 11.59
CA ARG A 352 -2.44 -6.07 11.94
C ARG A 352 -3.14 -7.28 11.30
N LEU A 353 -4.43 -7.40 11.49
CA LEU A 353 -5.23 -8.50 10.94
C LEU A 353 -5.30 -8.45 9.41
N TYR A 354 -5.49 -7.26 8.85
CA TYR A 354 -5.69 -7.06 7.41
C TYR A 354 -4.74 -5.98 6.87
N PRO A 355 -3.42 -6.26 6.81
CA PRO A 355 -2.47 -5.31 6.24
C PRO A 355 -2.71 -5.13 4.74
N ALA A 356 -2.74 -3.89 4.26
CA ALA A 356 -2.92 -3.61 2.83
C ALA A 356 -1.79 -4.22 1.97
N GLY A 357 -0.57 -4.28 2.51
CA GLY A 357 0.58 -4.98 1.94
C GLY A 357 0.87 -6.26 2.69
N GLY A 358 0.32 -7.40 2.27
CA GLY A 358 0.53 -8.70 2.91
C GLY A 358 1.94 -9.26 2.76
N ARG A 359 2.73 -8.74 1.81
CA ARG A 359 4.12 -9.13 1.53
C ARG A 359 4.98 -7.91 1.28
N LEU A 360 6.21 -7.90 1.82
CA LEU A 360 7.25 -6.90 1.52
C LEU A 360 8.39 -7.60 0.78
N GLU A 361 8.94 -6.94 -0.25
CA GLU A 361 10.01 -7.52 -1.05
C GLU A 361 11.23 -6.61 -1.13
N ARG A 362 12.42 -7.24 -1.21
CA ARG A 362 13.70 -6.61 -1.56
C ARG A 362 14.50 -7.52 -2.48
N VAL A 363 15.34 -6.91 -3.29
CA VAL A 363 16.31 -7.63 -4.12
C VAL A 363 17.69 -7.47 -3.51
N CYS A 364 18.41 -8.58 -3.37
CA CYS A 364 19.78 -8.60 -2.90
C CYS A 364 20.72 -8.16 -4.04
N LYS A 365 21.37 -7.00 -3.92
CA LYS A 365 22.26 -6.44 -4.96
C LYS A 365 23.65 -7.05 -5.00
N LYS A 366 24.11 -7.64 -3.90
CA LYS A 366 25.41 -8.33 -3.77
C LYS A 366 25.30 -9.42 -2.75
N THR A 367 25.97 -10.52 -2.95
CA THR A 367 25.97 -11.64 -2.00
C THR A 367 26.39 -11.15 -0.61
N VAL A 368 25.61 -11.51 0.41
CA VAL A 368 25.82 -11.14 1.80
C VAL A 368 25.49 -12.30 2.71
N GLU A 369 26.18 -12.36 3.85
CA GLU A 369 25.83 -13.26 4.94
C GLU A 369 25.26 -12.46 6.11
N LEU A 370 24.05 -12.79 6.54
CA LEU A 370 23.34 -12.16 7.65
C LEU A 370 22.88 -13.23 8.62
N ASN A 371 23.32 -13.16 9.87
CA ASN A 371 22.94 -14.10 10.92
C ASN A 371 23.09 -15.59 10.53
N GLY A 372 24.19 -15.93 9.84
CA GLY A 372 24.43 -17.30 9.35
C GLY A 372 23.63 -17.71 8.12
N VAL A 373 22.85 -16.80 7.51
CA VAL A 373 22.13 -17.04 6.27
C VAL A 373 22.85 -16.35 5.11
N THR A 374 23.32 -17.13 4.16
CA THR A 374 23.89 -16.58 2.92
C THR A 374 22.79 -16.25 1.94
N ILE A 375 22.74 -14.99 1.51
CA ILE A 375 21.79 -14.46 0.54
C ILE A 375 22.56 -14.07 -0.73
N PRO A 376 22.45 -14.85 -1.81
CA PRO A 376 23.16 -14.57 -3.06
C PRO A 376 22.64 -13.30 -3.75
N GLU A 377 23.51 -12.68 -4.53
CA GLU A 377 23.14 -11.60 -5.46
C GLU A 377 22.00 -12.02 -6.40
N GLY A 378 21.06 -11.11 -6.64
CA GLY A 378 19.86 -11.33 -7.46
C GLY A 378 18.73 -12.06 -6.76
N MET A 379 18.93 -12.56 -5.53
CA MET A 379 17.86 -13.21 -4.78
C MET A 379 16.81 -12.20 -4.34
N VAL A 380 15.55 -12.54 -4.55
CA VAL A 380 14.43 -11.80 -3.96
C VAL A 380 14.25 -12.26 -2.51
N VAL A 381 14.24 -11.31 -1.58
CA VAL A 381 13.89 -11.56 -0.18
C VAL A 381 12.47 -11.07 0.06
N LEU A 382 11.64 -11.96 0.58
CA LEU A 382 10.23 -11.73 0.86
C LEU A 382 10.01 -11.75 2.37
N ILE A 383 9.24 -10.79 2.87
CA ILE A 383 8.76 -10.76 4.25
C ILE A 383 7.24 -10.88 4.20
N PRO A 384 6.67 -12.04 4.54
CA PRO A 384 5.22 -12.26 4.55
C PRO A 384 4.59 -11.60 5.76
N ALA A 385 4.33 -10.29 5.67
CA ALA A 385 3.80 -9.48 6.77
C ALA A 385 2.47 -10.00 7.31
N PHE A 386 1.59 -10.53 6.44
CA PHE A 386 0.32 -11.13 6.87
C PHE A 386 0.53 -12.30 7.82
N VAL A 387 1.50 -13.18 7.53
CA VAL A 387 1.85 -14.32 8.38
C VAL A 387 2.57 -13.86 9.64
N LEU A 388 3.50 -12.93 9.51
CA LEU A 388 4.24 -12.35 10.64
C LEU A 388 3.29 -11.72 11.67
N HIS A 389 2.26 -11.02 11.21
CA HIS A 389 1.24 -10.42 12.08
C HIS A 389 0.32 -11.47 12.75
N ARG A 390 0.47 -12.73 12.40
CA ARG A 390 -0.28 -13.87 12.96
C ARG A 390 0.62 -14.91 13.60
N ASP A 391 1.92 -14.68 13.70
CA ASP A 391 2.83 -15.58 14.41
C ASP A 391 2.46 -15.59 15.91
N PRO A 392 1.97 -16.74 16.45
CA PRO A 392 1.52 -16.81 17.83
C PRO A 392 2.63 -16.56 18.86
N GLN A 393 3.89 -16.64 18.46
CA GLN A 393 5.02 -16.27 19.30
C GLN A 393 5.01 -14.78 19.66
N TYR A 394 4.55 -13.91 18.75
CA TYR A 394 4.51 -12.46 18.94
C TYR A 394 3.09 -11.97 19.21
N TRP A 395 2.08 -12.68 18.73
CA TRP A 395 0.68 -12.30 18.77
C TRP A 395 -0.16 -13.46 19.35
N PRO A 396 -0.24 -13.61 20.69
CA PRO A 396 -1.10 -14.62 21.31
C PRO A 396 -2.54 -14.46 20.82
N GLU A 397 -3.21 -15.60 20.51
CA GLU A 397 -4.55 -15.63 19.90
C GLU A 397 -4.64 -14.69 18.67
N PRO A 398 -3.83 -14.98 17.62
CA PRO A 398 -3.53 -13.99 16.57
C PRO A 398 -4.73 -13.61 15.69
N ASP A 399 -5.75 -14.44 15.63
CA ASP A 399 -6.95 -14.19 14.81
C ASP A 399 -8.02 -13.38 15.54
N GLU A 400 -7.88 -13.16 16.84
CA GLU A 400 -8.79 -12.31 17.60
C GLU A 400 -8.51 -10.83 17.35
N PHE A 401 -9.59 -10.08 17.18
CA PHE A 401 -9.56 -8.61 17.10
C PHE A 401 -9.53 -8.02 18.52
N ARG A 402 -8.34 -7.70 19.00
CA ARG A 402 -8.09 -7.24 20.37
C ARG A 402 -7.26 -5.94 20.36
N PRO A 403 -7.89 -4.76 20.33
CA PRO A 403 -7.20 -3.46 20.30
C PRO A 403 -6.22 -3.24 21.46
N GLU A 404 -6.49 -3.84 22.63
CA GLU A 404 -5.68 -3.75 23.85
C GLU A 404 -4.22 -4.20 23.66
N ARG A 405 -3.90 -4.96 22.61
CA ARG A 405 -2.52 -5.28 22.23
C ARG A 405 -1.66 -4.03 22.01
N PHE A 406 -2.30 -2.96 21.57
CA PHE A 406 -1.67 -1.67 21.28
C PHE A 406 -1.88 -0.61 22.37
N SER A 407 -2.33 -1.00 23.57
CA SER A 407 -2.34 -0.11 24.72
C SER A 407 -0.93 0.37 25.08
N LYS A 408 -0.80 1.46 25.83
CA LYS A 408 0.50 1.99 26.24
C LYS A 408 1.36 0.92 26.92
N GLU A 409 0.76 0.15 27.82
CA GLU A 409 1.44 -0.88 28.60
C GLU A 409 1.92 -2.05 27.73
N ASN A 410 1.09 -2.47 26.77
CA ASN A 410 1.40 -3.64 25.93
C ASN A 410 2.30 -3.28 24.74
N LYS A 411 2.17 -2.07 24.22
CA LYS A 411 2.92 -1.61 23.04
C LYS A 411 4.43 -1.61 23.23
N GLU A 412 4.90 -1.33 24.45
CA GLU A 412 6.35 -1.36 24.76
C GLU A 412 6.96 -2.77 24.61
N GLY A 413 6.16 -3.81 24.76
CA GLY A 413 6.57 -5.21 24.57
C GLY A 413 6.56 -5.68 23.11
N ILE A 414 6.01 -4.90 22.17
CA ILE A 414 5.95 -5.28 20.76
C ILE A 414 7.27 -4.97 20.07
N ASP A 415 7.93 -6.00 19.54
CA ASP A 415 9.08 -5.79 18.64
C ASP A 415 8.60 -5.09 17.36
N PRO A 416 9.13 -3.90 17.01
CA PRO A 416 8.68 -3.13 15.86
C PRO A 416 8.89 -3.86 14.52
N TYR A 417 9.71 -4.89 14.49
CA TYR A 417 9.93 -5.71 13.28
C TYR A 417 8.99 -6.92 13.19
N THR A 418 8.06 -7.06 14.12
CA THR A 418 6.93 -8.01 14.04
C THR A 418 5.62 -7.36 13.63
N PHE A 419 5.59 -6.01 13.53
CA PHE A 419 4.42 -5.24 13.09
C PHE A 419 4.80 -4.29 11.95
N LEU A 420 4.54 -4.68 10.72
CA LEU A 420 5.05 -4.04 9.50
C LEU A 420 3.94 -3.63 8.50
N PRO A 421 2.80 -3.05 8.92
CA PRO A 421 1.71 -2.73 8.00
C PRO A 421 2.09 -1.67 6.95
N PHE A 422 3.10 -0.85 7.25
CA PHE A 422 3.68 0.16 6.35
C PHE A 422 5.14 -0.13 5.96
N GLY A 423 5.63 -1.33 6.27
CA GLY A 423 7.04 -1.67 6.15
C GLY A 423 7.90 -1.00 7.22
N ALA A 424 9.22 -1.10 7.06
CA ALA A 424 10.20 -0.47 7.95
C ALA A 424 11.40 0.07 7.17
N GLY A 425 12.20 0.90 7.84
CA GLY A 425 13.43 1.47 7.31
C GLY A 425 13.22 2.58 6.28
N PRO A 426 14.28 2.96 5.55
CA PRO A 426 14.25 4.11 4.63
C PRO A 426 13.21 3.98 3.50
N ARG A 427 12.87 2.76 3.12
CA ARG A 427 11.90 2.47 2.05
C ARG A 427 10.51 2.05 2.56
N ASN A 428 10.15 2.48 3.77
CA ASN A 428 8.79 2.34 4.28
C ASN A 428 7.78 3.19 3.51
N CYS A 429 6.50 3.02 3.79
CA CYS A 429 5.44 3.82 3.18
C CYS A 429 5.63 5.32 3.48
N ILE A 430 5.77 6.14 2.43
CA ILE A 430 5.91 7.59 2.57
C ILE A 430 4.60 8.24 3.04
N GLY A 431 3.45 7.70 2.61
CA GLY A 431 2.12 8.20 2.93
C GLY A 431 1.52 7.66 4.23
N MET A 432 2.29 6.97 5.08
CA MET A 432 1.76 6.34 6.31
C MET A 432 0.94 7.31 7.17
N ARG A 433 1.48 8.48 7.47
CA ARG A 433 0.80 9.49 8.31
C ARG A 433 -0.46 10.03 7.64
N PHE A 434 -0.38 10.28 6.33
CA PHE A 434 -1.53 10.71 5.55
C PHE A 434 -2.63 9.65 5.54
N ALA A 435 -2.31 8.39 5.23
CA ALA A 435 -3.26 7.29 5.20
C ALA A 435 -3.95 7.08 6.56
N LEU A 436 -3.18 7.09 7.66
CA LEU A 436 -3.74 6.97 9.00
C LEU A 436 -4.68 8.14 9.33
N LEU A 437 -4.33 9.36 8.94
CA LEU A 437 -5.17 10.54 9.15
C LEU A 437 -6.50 10.42 8.39
N VAL A 438 -6.45 10.04 7.12
CA VAL A 438 -7.64 9.85 6.27
C VAL A 438 -8.55 8.76 6.84
N VAL A 439 -7.99 7.64 7.27
CA VAL A 439 -8.74 6.54 7.91
C VAL A 439 -9.38 6.99 9.21
N LYS A 440 -8.62 7.65 10.08
CA LYS A 440 -9.13 8.09 11.39
C LYS A 440 -10.25 9.12 11.27
N VAL A 441 -10.13 10.10 10.38
CA VAL A 441 -11.19 11.09 10.14
C VAL A 441 -12.47 10.40 9.69
N ALA A 442 -12.39 9.49 8.72
CA ALA A 442 -13.56 8.74 8.24
C ALA A 442 -14.25 7.98 9.37
N VAL A 443 -13.50 7.26 10.19
CA VAL A 443 -14.05 6.48 11.32
C VAL A 443 -14.72 7.40 12.35
N VAL A 444 -14.07 8.49 12.71
CA VAL A 444 -14.60 9.43 13.71
C VAL A 444 -15.91 10.05 13.25
N VAL A 445 -15.96 10.62 12.04
CA VAL A 445 -17.19 11.25 11.53
C VAL A 445 -18.33 10.25 11.33
N LEU A 446 -18.01 9.02 11.00
CA LEU A 446 -19.01 7.96 10.88
C LEU A 446 -19.55 7.55 12.25
N LEU A 447 -18.69 7.32 13.24
CA LEU A 447 -19.10 6.89 14.57
C LEU A 447 -19.82 8.00 15.36
N GLN A 448 -19.63 9.26 15.03
CA GLN A 448 -20.46 10.36 15.53
C GLN A 448 -21.91 10.27 15.07
N ASN A 449 -22.18 9.61 13.95
CA ASN A 449 -23.51 9.63 13.30
C ASN A 449 -24.15 8.26 13.18
N PHE A 450 -23.36 7.19 13.11
CA PHE A 450 -23.83 5.84 12.82
C PHE A 450 -23.15 4.79 13.71
N SER A 451 -23.75 3.60 13.71
CA SER A 451 -23.12 2.38 14.20
C SER A 451 -23.08 1.36 13.07
N PHE A 452 -21.93 0.70 12.90
CA PHE A 452 -21.80 -0.42 11.97
C PHE A 452 -22.49 -1.65 12.54
N ARG A 453 -23.29 -2.33 11.73
CA ARG A 453 -23.96 -3.58 12.12
C ARG A 453 -23.87 -4.60 10.97
N PRO A 454 -23.65 -5.87 11.27
CA PRO A 454 -23.73 -6.90 10.23
C PRO A 454 -25.19 -7.06 9.80
N CYS A 455 -25.37 -7.36 8.52
CA CYS A 455 -26.65 -7.73 7.92
C CYS A 455 -26.62 -9.20 7.43
N LYS A 456 -27.71 -9.66 6.83
CA LYS A 456 -27.81 -11.03 6.28
C LYS A 456 -26.76 -11.34 5.20
N ASP A 457 -26.27 -10.31 4.51
CA ASP A 457 -25.33 -10.43 3.40
C ASP A 457 -23.88 -10.21 3.85
N THR A 458 -23.65 -9.90 5.12
CA THR A 458 -22.30 -9.75 5.69
C THR A 458 -21.59 -11.11 5.75
N PRO A 459 -20.40 -11.26 5.13
CA PRO A 459 -19.67 -12.52 5.17
C PRO A 459 -19.03 -12.75 6.54
N ILE A 460 -19.60 -13.66 7.35
CA ILE A 460 -19.07 -14.07 8.66
C ILE A 460 -18.89 -15.59 8.68
N PRO A 461 -17.67 -16.12 8.84
CA PRO A 461 -16.39 -15.40 8.92
C PRO A 461 -15.96 -14.79 7.58
N LEU A 462 -15.12 -13.77 7.67
CA LEU A 462 -14.53 -13.13 6.49
C LEU A 462 -13.48 -14.05 5.85
N VAL A 463 -13.66 -14.36 4.58
CA VAL A 463 -12.72 -15.15 3.79
C VAL A 463 -12.03 -14.25 2.77
N LEU A 464 -10.71 -14.33 2.71
CA LEU A 464 -9.91 -13.58 1.72
C LEU A 464 -9.92 -14.26 0.36
N ASP A 465 -9.85 -13.46 -0.71
CA ASP A 465 -9.74 -13.97 -2.08
C ASP A 465 -8.34 -14.59 -2.31
N SER A 466 -8.32 -15.61 -3.14
CA SER A 466 -7.10 -16.26 -3.58
C SER A 466 -6.37 -15.55 -4.73
N LYS A 467 -7.00 -14.56 -5.38
CA LYS A 467 -6.57 -14.05 -6.69
C LYS A 467 -5.60 -12.86 -6.66
N GLY A 468 -5.02 -12.51 -5.54
CA GLY A 468 -4.03 -11.43 -5.55
C GLY A 468 -3.97 -10.60 -4.28
N PHE A 469 -4.34 -9.32 -4.35
CA PHE A 469 -4.29 -8.41 -3.21
C PHE A 469 -5.21 -8.90 -2.07
N MET A 470 -4.90 -8.46 -0.85
CA MET A 470 -5.70 -8.73 0.34
C MET A 470 -7.12 -8.15 0.19
N GLN A 471 -7.99 -8.88 -0.49
CA GLN A 471 -9.39 -8.51 -0.72
C GLN A 471 -10.31 -9.59 -0.18
N PRO A 472 -11.50 -9.24 0.31
CA PRO A 472 -12.48 -10.23 0.72
C PRO A 472 -13.02 -10.97 -0.51
N LYS A 473 -13.24 -12.28 -0.36
CA LYS A 473 -13.80 -13.14 -1.42
C LYS A 473 -15.23 -12.73 -1.80
N LYS A 474 -15.99 -12.23 -0.84
CA LYS A 474 -17.31 -11.63 -1.04
C LYS A 474 -17.26 -10.18 -0.56
N PRO A 475 -17.97 -9.25 -1.20
CA PRO A 475 -18.07 -7.88 -0.72
C PRO A 475 -18.53 -7.83 0.74
N ILE A 476 -17.95 -6.90 1.51
CA ILE A 476 -18.43 -6.61 2.86
C ILE A 476 -19.63 -5.68 2.71
N VAL A 477 -20.77 -6.13 3.22
CA VAL A 477 -22.04 -5.40 3.22
C VAL A 477 -22.47 -5.19 4.67
N LEU A 478 -22.80 -3.97 5.03
CA LEU A 478 -23.23 -3.59 6.37
C LEU A 478 -24.55 -2.81 6.32
#